data_fb4ce7331abbb1d5260e1e90e00eae60
#
_entry.id   fb4ce7331abbb1d5260e1e90e00eae60
#
_cell.length_a   1.000
_cell.length_b   1.000
_cell.length_c   1.000
_cell.angle_alpha   90.00
_cell.angle_beta   90.00
_cell.angle_gamma   90.00
#
_symmetry.space_group_name_H-M   'P 1'
#
loop_
_entity.id
_entity.type
_entity.pdbx_description
1 polymer ?
#
loop_
_entity_poly.entity_id
_entity_poly.type
_entity_poly.pdbx_seq_one_letter_code
_entity_poly.pdbx_strand_id
1 'polypeptide(L)'
;MKIVIVGGVAGGMSAATRLRRLMEDAEIVVFEKGPYVSFANCGLPYYLSGEISERENLLVQTPESLSARFCLGVRPNHEVTAIFPENKTVEVVHEGQKHIEQYDALVLSPGAKPVVPSIPGITEADNVFSIRNVPDIDKVIHALEKQPKRAVIVGAGFIGLEMAENLKRRGLEVMVIEQAPHILPTLDEEMAAFIEKELSHQGVEVITSHAVAGFEDHGKRLRLDDGRTIPADLVILSIGVRPDNQLAVTAGIELGIRGGILVDERYQTNIPDIYAVGDAIVVKQQITGKDALISLASPANRQGRQVADTISGISRRNQGGIGTAIIRTFGMTAASTGLSERTAKENELSFEVIHVSGKDHASYYPEATDILLKLIFHPETGEIYGAQGVGAKGVDKRIDILATAIKGHLTIFDLPELELTYAPPFGSAKDPVNMLGYAAMNIVEGLSETVQWHELPTELAKGKILLDVRTAEELEKGKFKEAKHIPLNELRDRLDELDSQQEYIVSCHSGLRSYLAERILKQSGYHVKNLDGAFSLYQTVRPEELIYPNK
;
A
#
# COMPACT_ATOMS: atom_id res chain seq x y z
N MET A 1 -37.45 -13.15 -9.05
CA MET A 1 -36.01 -13.46 -9.28
C MET A 1 -35.37 -13.72 -7.94
N LYS A 2 -34.66 -14.84 -7.81
CA LYS A 2 -33.92 -15.20 -6.61
C LYS A 2 -32.43 -15.00 -6.82
N ILE A 3 -31.79 -14.21 -5.97
CA ILE A 3 -30.36 -13.88 -6.05
C ILE A 3 -29.67 -14.42 -4.81
N VAL A 4 -28.69 -15.28 -5.03
CA VAL A 4 -27.85 -15.82 -3.97
C VAL A 4 -26.50 -15.13 -4.00
N ILE A 5 -26.01 -14.72 -2.84
CA ILE A 5 -24.73 -14.07 -2.65
C ILE A 5 -23.90 -14.89 -1.66
N VAL A 6 -22.68 -15.25 -2.04
CA VAL A 6 -21.73 -16.00 -1.21
C VAL A 6 -20.66 -15.03 -0.70
N GLY A 7 -20.64 -14.83 0.61
CA GLY A 7 -19.76 -13.87 1.29
C GLY A 7 -20.48 -12.57 1.66
N GLY A 8 -20.54 -12.30 2.95
CA GLY A 8 -21.35 -11.27 3.58
C GLY A 8 -20.59 -10.02 4.02
N VAL A 9 -19.45 -9.67 3.38
CA VAL A 9 -18.67 -8.49 3.78
C VAL A 9 -18.71 -7.42 2.67
N ALA A 10 -17.61 -6.79 2.29
CA ALA A 10 -17.57 -5.61 1.45
C ALA A 10 -18.33 -5.76 0.10
N GLY A 11 -17.86 -6.64 -0.78
CA GLY A 11 -18.43 -6.81 -2.12
C GLY A 11 -19.86 -7.38 -2.08
N GLY A 12 -20.06 -8.45 -1.31
CA GLY A 12 -21.36 -9.12 -1.22
C GLY A 12 -22.44 -8.25 -0.59
N MET A 13 -22.17 -7.56 0.52
CA MET A 13 -23.17 -6.67 1.13
C MET A 13 -23.45 -5.43 0.30
N SER A 14 -22.43 -4.87 -0.38
CA SER A 14 -22.65 -3.78 -1.33
C SER A 14 -23.54 -4.21 -2.49
N ALA A 15 -23.37 -5.45 -2.99
CA ALA A 15 -24.25 -6.03 -4.01
C ALA A 15 -25.68 -6.22 -3.46
N ALA A 16 -25.83 -6.88 -2.32
CA ALA A 16 -27.13 -7.20 -1.71
C ALA A 16 -27.97 -5.94 -1.48
N THR A 17 -27.40 -4.95 -0.81
CA THR A 17 -28.11 -3.69 -0.48
C THR A 17 -28.41 -2.85 -1.72
N ARG A 18 -27.57 -2.92 -2.76
CA ARG A 18 -27.83 -2.24 -4.04
C ARG A 18 -28.91 -2.95 -4.83
N LEU A 19 -28.88 -4.28 -4.91
CA LEU A 19 -29.90 -5.08 -5.58
C LEU A 19 -31.29 -4.79 -5.01
N ARG A 20 -31.47 -4.75 -3.69
CA ARG A 20 -32.76 -4.40 -3.08
C ARG A 20 -33.28 -3.04 -3.54
N ARG A 21 -32.40 -2.04 -3.64
CA ARG A 21 -32.80 -0.70 -4.11
C ARG A 21 -33.16 -0.64 -5.60
N LEU A 22 -32.81 -1.66 -6.36
CA LEU A 22 -33.12 -1.77 -7.80
C LEU A 22 -34.25 -2.74 -8.11
N MET A 23 -34.44 -3.74 -7.25
CA MET A 23 -35.35 -4.87 -7.46
C MET A 23 -36.09 -5.20 -6.17
N GLU A 24 -37.16 -4.44 -5.87
CA GLU A 24 -37.88 -4.54 -4.59
C GLU A 24 -38.51 -5.92 -4.38
N ASP A 25 -38.96 -6.57 -5.46
CA ASP A 25 -39.62 -7.89 -5.42
C ASP A 25 -38.63 -9.07 -5.47
N ALA A 26 -37.31 -8.83 -5.57
CA ALA A 26 -36.36 -9.93 -5.64
C ALA A 26 -36.20 -10.61 -4.27
N GLU A 27 -36.09 -11.94 -4.26
CA GLU A 27 -35.60 -12.69 -3.11
C GLU A 27 -34.07 -12.63 -3.09
N ILE A 28 -33.48 -12.01 -2.07
CA ILE A 28 -32.02 -11.83 -1.95
C ILE A 28 -31.56 -12.54 -0.69
N VAL A 29 -30.73 -13.57 -0.89
CA VAL A 29 -30.16 -14.37 0.21
C VAL A 29 -28.65 -14.24 0.23
N VAL A 30 -28.07 -13.96 1.39
CA VAL A 30 -26.64 -13.86 1.61
C VAL A 30 -26.18 -14.96 2.55
N PHE A 31 -25.28 -15.81 2.09
CA PHE A 31 -24.63 -16.84 2.90
C PHE A 31 -23.25 -16.36 3.32
N GLU A 32 -22.99 -16.40 4.61
CA GLU A 32 -21.68 -16.10 5.21
C GLU A 32 -21.24 -17.27 6.09
N LYS A 33 -20.06 -17.81 5.80
CA LYS A 33 -19.51 -18.94 6.58
C LYS A 33 -19.15 -18.58 8.01
N GLY A 34 -18.76 -17.31 8.22
CA GLY A 34 -18.44 -16.81 9.56
C GLY A 34 -19.66 -16.33 10.33
N PRO A 35 -19.49 -16.04 11.63
CA PRO A 35 -20.57 -15.59 12.49
C PRO A 35 -20.97 -14.12 12.26
N TYR A 36 -20.19 -13.35 11.53
CA TYR A 36 -20.40 -11.90 11.34
C TYR A 36 -20.43 -11.51 9.88
N VAL A 37 -21.30 -10.58 9.56
CA VAL A 37 -21.43 -9.93 8.25
C VAL A 37 -21.08 -8.45 8.38
N SER A 38 -20.74 -7.81 7.27
CA SER A 38 -20.54 -6.33 7.22
C SER A 38 -19.68 -5.78 8.35
N PHE A 39 -18.55 -6.43 8.64
CA PHE A 39 -17.64 -6.00 9.69
C PHE A 39 -16.44 -5.24 9.11
N ALA A 40 -15.80 -4.41 9.96
CA ALA A 40 -14.66 -3.57 9.64
C ALA A 40 -13.33 -4.34 9.71
N ASN A 41 -12.94 -5.04 8.63
CA ASN A 41 -11.67 -5.78 8.57
C ASN A 41 -10.47 -4.90 8.94
N CYS A 42 -10.42 -3.69 8.37
CA CYS A 42 -9.32 -2.74 8.62
C CYS A 42 -9.33 -2.17 10.05
N GLY A 43 -10.40 -2.37 10.81
CA GLY A 43 -10.49 -1.97 12.22
C GLY A 43 -9.85 -2.96 13.20
N LEU A 44 -9.59 -4.20 12.77
CA LEU A 44 -9.13 -5.27 13.66
C LEU A 44 -7.81 -4.95 14.39
N PRO A 45 -6.75 -4.44 13.73
CA PRO A 45 -5.52 -4.06 14.43
C PRO A 45 -5.75 -2.94 15.44
N TYR A 46 -6.58 -1.94 15.12
CA TYR A 46 -6.87 -0.81 16.00
C TYR A 46 -7.75 -1.17 17.19
N TYR A 47 -8.60 -2.18 17.04
CA TYR A 47 -9.32 -2.78 18.16
C TYR A 47 -8.36 -3.51 19.11
N LEU A 48 -7.34 -4.18 18.58
CA LEU A 48 -6.33 -4.84 19.39
C LEU A 48 -5.63 -3.89 20.36
N SER A 49 -5.26 -2.68 19.92
CA SER A 49 -4.62 -1.68 20.81
C SER A 49 -5.59 -0.98 21.76
N GLY A 50 -6.89 -1.06 21.52
CA GLY A 50 -7.92 -0.31 22.23
C GLY A 50 -8.16 1.09 21.66
N GLU A 51 -7.59 1.44 20.51
CA GLU A 51 -7.91 2.68 19.78
C GLU A 51 -9.38 2.66 19.33
N ILE A 52 -9.85 1.49 18.87
CA ILE A 52 -11.29 1.17 18.81
C ILE A 52 -11.61 0.44 20.12
N SER A 53 -12.30 1.12 21.05
CA SER A 53 -12.53 0.62 22.41
C SER A 53 -13.58 -0.48 22.47
N GLU A 54 -14.66 -0.31 21.70
CA GLU A 54 -15.82 -1.19 21.74
C GLU A 54 -15.79 -2.18 20.56
N ARG A 55 -15.89 -3.48 20.88
CA ARG A 55 -15.91 -4.56 19.88
C ARG A 55 -17.07 -4.44 18.91
N GLU A 56 -18.20 -3.97 19.36
CA GLU A 56 -19.42 -3.74 18.58
C GLU A 56 -19.21 -2.74 17.46
N ASN A 57 -18.26 -1.80 17.61
CA ASN A 57 -17.91 -0.84 16.56
C ASN A 57 -17.25 -1.50 15.34
N LEU A 58 -16.76 -2.74 15.48
CA LEU A 58 -16.30 -3.54 14.33
C LEU A 58 -17.46 -4.07 13.50
N LEU A 59 -18.66 -4.21 14.09
CA LEU A 59 -19.84 -4.77 13.44
C LEU A 59 -20.67 -3.63 12.84
N VAL A 60 -20.35 -3.27 11.60
CA VAL A 60 -20.96 -2.11 10.91
C VAL A 60 -22.46 -2.29 10.72
N GLN A 61 -22.91 -3.52 10.39
CA GLN A 61 -24.31 -3.92 10.29
C GLN A 61 -24.49 -5.32 10.85
N THR A 62 -25.70 -5.62 11.35
CA THR A 62 -26.07 -6.97 11.80
C THR A 62 -27.09 -7.60 10.84
N PRO A 63 -27.25 -8.94 10.84
CA PRO A 63 -28.28 -9.60 10.04
C PRO A 63 -29.68 -9.02 10.27
N GLU A 64 -30.03 -8.70 11.51
CA GLU A 64 -31.32 -8.14 11.92
C GLU A 64 -31.50 -6.73 11.32
N SER A 65 -30.49 -5.88 11.40
CA SER A 65 -30.55 -4.53 10.83
C SER A 65 -30.66 -4.53 9.31
N LEU A 66 -29.96 -5.47 8.65
CA LEU A 66 -30.01 -5.67 7.21
C LEU A 66 -31.35 -6.24 6.76
N SER A 67 -31.91 -7.20 7.51
CA SER A 67 -33.24 -7.74 7.25
C SER A 67 -34.31 -6.67 7.43
N ALA A 68 -34.29 -5.93 8.52
CA ALA A 68 -35.29 -4.88 8.81
C ALA A 68 -35.26 -3.73 7.79
N ARG A 69 -34.07 -3.30 7.36
CA ARG A 69 -33.91 -2.14 6.46
C ARG A 69 -33.99 -2.50 4.99
N PHE A 70 -33.52 -3.67 4.59
CA PHE A 70 -33.35 -4.06 3.19
C PHE A 70 -34.07 -5.36 2.84
N CYS A 71 -34.86 -5.96 3.73
CA CYS A 71 -35.52 -7.24 3.50
C CYS A 71 -34.61 -8.32 2.92
N LEU A 72 -33.36 -8.42 3.45
CA LEU A 72 -32.37 -9.41 3.04
C LEU A 72 -32.46 -10.66 3.90
N GLY A 73 -32.38 -11.83 3.28
CA GLY A 73 -32.21 -13.12 3.96
C GLY A 73 -30.73 -13.35 4.32
N VAL A 74 -30.19 -12.67 5.35
CA VAL A 74 -28.79 -12.79 5.75
C VAL A 74 -28.62 -13.99 6.67
N ARG A 75 -27.76 -14.94 6.27
CA ARG A 75 -27.54 -16.22 6.99
C ARG A 75 -26.07 -16.39 7.36
N PRO A 76 -25.64 -15.92 8.56
CA PRO A 76 -24.31 -16.22 9.09
C PRO A 76 -24.20 -17.69 9.51
N ASN A 77 -22.96 -18.19 9.64
CA ASN A 77 -22.65 -19.60 9.92
C ASN A 77 -23.25 -20.60 8.89
N HIS A 78 -23.48 -20.14 7.67
CA HIS A 78 -23.92 -20.96 6.56
C HIS A 78 -22.83 -20.98 5.48
N GLU A 79 -22.17 -22.11 5.35
CA GLU A 79 -21.09 -22.28 4.38
C GLU A 79 -21.63 -22.87 3.08
N VAL A 80 -21.44 -22.16 1.98
CA VAL A 80 -21.64 -22.72 0.64
C VAL A 80 -20.44 -23.61 0.33
N THR A 81 -20.68 -24.89 0.10
CA THR A 81 -19.64 -25.92 -0.09
C THR A 81 -19.52 -26.39 -1.53
N ALA A 82 -20.58 -26.25 -2.34
CA ALA A 82 -20.58 -26.60 -3.76
C ALA A 82 -21.54 -25.73 -4.57
N ILE A 83 -21.24 -25.59 -5.86
CA ILE A 83 -22.10 -24.94 -6.85
C ILE A 83 -22.39 -25.97 -7.95
N PHE A 84 -23.66 -26.10 -8.32
CA PHE A 84 -24.13 -26.96 -9.40
C PHE A 84 -24.72 -26.08 -10.51
N PRO A 85 -23.93 -25.59 -11.45
CA PRO A 85 -24.35 -24.61 -12.45
C PRO A 85 -25.51 -25.11 -13.33
N GLU A 86 -25.47 -26.38 -13.72
CA GLU A 86 -26.48 -27.01 -14.58
C GLU A 86 -27.88 -26.97 -13.97
N ASN A 87 -27.97 -27.04 -12.64
CA ASN A 87 -29.22 -27.03 -11.89
C ASN A 87 -29.54 -25.65 -11.31
N LYS A 88 -28.66 -24.68 -11.47
CA LYS A 88 -28.70 -23.36 -10.80
C LYS A 88 -28.93 -23.50 -9.29
N THR A 89 -28.12 -24.33 -8.63
CA THR A 89 -28.21 -24.56 -7.19
C THR A 89 -26.84 -24.46 -6.51
N VAL A 90 -26.88 -24.15 -5.22
CA VAL A 90 -25.72 -24.26 -4.33
C VAL A 90 -26.01 -25.20 -3.16
N GLU A 91 -25.02 -25.97 -2.74
CA GLU A 91 -25.06 -26.73 -1.50
C GLU A 91 -24.60 -25.84 -0.35
N VAL A 92 -25.40 -25.78 0.69
CA VAL A 92 -25.14 -24.99 1.90
C VAL A 92 -25.08 -25.91 3.11
N VAL A 93 -24.07 -25.72 3.95
CA VAL A 93 -23.91 -26.46 5.21
C VAL A 93 -24.14 -25.49 6.38
N HIS A 94 -25.04 -25.89 7.29
CA HIS A 94 -25.29 -25.22 8.56
C HIS A 94 -25.42 -26.27 9.66
N GLU A 95 -24.68 -26.13 10.75
CA GLU A 95 -24.65 -27.09 11.89
C GLU A 95 -24.48 -28.55 11.45
N GLY A 96 -23.64 -28.77 10.43
CA GLY A 96 -23.39 -30.09 9.86
C GLY A 96 -24.49 -30.65 8.95
N GLN A 97 -25.60 -29.94 8.81
CA GLN A 97 -26.70 -30.32 7.90
C GLN A 97 -26.51 -29.66 6.54
N LYS A 98 -26.72 -30.45 5.47
CA LYS A 98 -26.66 -29.97 4.09
C LYS A 98 -28.06 -29.68 3.57
N HIS A 99 -28.22 -28.59 2.87
CA HIS A 99 -29.41 -28.25 2.10
C HIS A 99 -29.05 -27.65 0.75
N ILE A 100 -29.97 -27.67 -0.17
CA ILE A 100 -29.80 -27.12 -1.52
C ILE A 100 -30.63 -25.84 -1.64
N GLU A 101 -29.95 -24.77 -2.11
CA GLU A 101 -30.59 -23.48 -2.38
C GLU A 101 -30.55 -23.19 -3.88
N GLN A 102 -31.69 -22.79 -4.46
CA GLN A 102 -31.82 -22.42 -5.88
C GLN A 102 -31.49 -20.94 -6.08
N TYR A 103 -31.00 -20.60 -7.27
CA TYR A 103 -30.78 -19.20 -7.68
C TYR A 103 -31.15 -18.96 -9.14
N ASP A 104 -31.56 -17.73 -9.45
CA ASP A 104 -31.60 -17.21 -10.80
C ASP A 104 -30.30 -16.52 -11.18
N ALA A 105 -29.66 -15.83 -10.21
CA ALA A 105 -28.32 -15.25 -10.32
C ALA A 105 -27.50 -15.54 -9.04
N LEU A 106 -26.21 -15.82 -9.22
CA LEU A 106 -25.28 -16.11 -8.14
C LEU A 106 -24.14 -15.09 -8.15
N VAL A 107 -23.86 -14.48 -7.01
CA VAL A 107 -22.71 -13.56 -6.83
C VAL A 107 -21.71 -14.17 -5.87
N LEU A 108 -20.49 -14.40 -6.35
CA LEU A 108 -19.39 -14.90 -5.54
C LEU A 108 -18.56 -13.72 -5.00
N SER A 109 -18.51 -13.56 -3.70
CA SER A 109 -17.70 -12.58 -3.00
C SER A 109 -16.93 -13.24 -1.85
N PRO A 110 -16.18 -14.35 -2.11
CA PRO A 110 -15.54 -15.14 -1.07
C PRO A 110 -14.32 -14.43 -0.46
N GLY A 111 -13.84 -13.38 -1.11
CA GLY A 111 -12.66 -12.62 -0.70
C GLY A 111 -11.37 -13.39 -0.89
N ALA A 112 -10.40 -13.10 -0.02
CA ALA A 112 -9.11 -13.77 -0.01
C ALA A 112 -8.84 -14.38 1.37
N LYS A 113 -7.97 -15.37 1.43
CA LYS A 113 -7.54 -16.03 2.66
C LYS A 113 -6.05 -15.80 2.91
N PRO A 114 -5.62 -15.70 4.18
CA PRO A 114 -4.20 -15.59 4.52
C PRO A 114 -3.41 -16.76 3.93
N VAL A 115 -2.20 -16.46 3.48
CA VAL A 115 -1.24 -17.49 3.09
C VAL A 115 -0.64 -18.07 4.37
N VAL A 116 -0.78 -19.39 4.55
CA VAL A 116 -0.06 -20.15 5.57
C VAL A 116 0.98 -20.99 4.84
N PRO A 117 2.27 -20.72 5.06
CA PRO A 117 3.34 -21.42 4.34
C PRO A 117 3.55 -22.83 4.91
N SER A 118 4.05 -23.74 4.08
CA SER A 118 4.47 -25.07 4.54
C SER A 118 5.87 -24.97 5.15
N ILE A 119 5.97 -24.44 6.36
CA ILE A 119 7.23 -24.34 7.12
C ILE A 119 7.26 -25.42 8.19
N PRO A 120 8.40 -26.12 8.38
CA PRO A 120 8.55 -27.14 9.44
C PRO A 120 8.15 -26.60 10.81
N GLY A 121 7.33 -27.35 11.55
CA GLY A 121 6.87 -27.04 12.91
C GLY A 121 5.71 -26.03 13.00
N ILE A 122 5.20 -25.49 11.90
CA ILE A 122 4.12 -24.50 11.95
C ILE A 122 2.79 -25.10 12.43
N THR A 123 2.52 -26.36 12.10
CA THR A 123 1.29 -27.09 12.51
C THR A 123 1.28 -27.46 13.98
N GLU A 124 2.44 -27.55 14.60
CA GLU A 124 2.64 -27.84 16.01
C GLU A 124 2.75 -26.57 16.87
N ALA A 125 2.74 -25.39 16.24
CA ALA A 125 2.89 -24.11 16.92
C ALA A 125 1.54 -23.60 17.46
N ASP A 126 1.45 -23.41 18.77
CA ASP A 126 0.21 -23.01 19.47
C ASP A 126 0.03 -21.50 19.56
N ASN A 127 1.05 -20.71 19.20
CA ASN A 127 1.12 -19.25 19.36
C ASN A 127 1.15 -18.50 18.03
N VAL A 128 0.82 -19.16 16.92
CA VAL A 128 0.84 -18.58 15.56
C VAL A 128 -0.57 -18.23 15.12
N PHE A 129 -0.77 -16.98 14.69
CA PHE A 129 -2.06 -16.43 14.31
C PHE A 129 -1.95 -15.74 12.95
N SER A 130 -3.06 -15.73 12.20
CA SER A 130 -3.28 -14.87 11.05
C SER A 130 -4.55 -14.05 11.29
N ILE A 131 -4.61 -12.85 10.74
CA ILE A 131 -5.73 -11.93 10.97
C ILE A 131 -6.51 -11.76 9.67
N ARG A 132 -7.79 -12.18 9.70
CA ARG A 132 -8.71 -12.04 8.56
C ARG A 132 -10.07 -11.52 8.99
N ASN A 133 -10.58 -11.95 10.14
CA ASN A 133 -11.94 -11.67 10.60
C ASN A 133 -11.98 -11.40 12.11
N VAL A 134 -13.18 -11.11 12.63
CA VAL A 134 -13.37 -10.82 14.05
C VAL A 134 -12.99 -12.00 14.96
N PRO A 135 -13.37 -13.26 14.67
CA PRO A 135 -12.88 -14.40 15.46
C PRO A 135 -11.35 -14.54 15.52
N ASP A 136 -10.63 -14.12 14.50
CA ASP A 136 -9.16 -14.21 14.52
C ASP A 136 -8.55 -13.19 15.47
N ILE A 137 -9.05 -11.94 15.48
CA ILE A 137 -8.57 -10.94 16.44
C ILE A 137 -8.97 -11.31 17.87
N ASP A 138 -10.14 -11.91 18.08
CA ASP A 138 -10.58 -12.41 19.40
C ASP A 138 -9.59 -13.47 19.94
N LYS A 139 -9.07 -14.37 19.08
CA LYS A 139 -8.03 -15.35 19.46
C LYS A 139 -6.74 -14.67 19.90
N VAL A 140 -6.30 -13.63 19.17
CA VAL A 140 -5.10 -12.87 19.54
C VAL A 140 -5.30 -12.15 20.88
N ILE A 141 -6.46 -11.53 21.09
CA ILE A 141 -6.80 -10.87 22.36
C ILE A 141 -6.77 -11.88 23.51
N HIS A 142 -7.35 -13.06 23.32
CA HIS A 142 -7.29 -14.12 24.32
C HIS A 142 -5.84 -14.59 24.60
N ALA A 143 -5.00 -14.66 23.55
CA ALA A 143 -3.59 -14.98 23.74
C ALA A 143 -2.85 -13.92 24.57
N LEU A 144 -3.23 -12.62 24.44
CA LEU A 144 -2.66 -11.52 25.23
C LEU A 144 -3.00 -11.61 26.72
N GLU A 145 -4.10 -12.28 27.11
CA GLU A 145 -4.43 -12.51 28.52
C GLU A 145 -3.36 -13.34 29.26
N LYS A 146 -2.58 -14.14 28.52
CA LYS A 146 -1.42 -14.90 29.05
C LYS A 146 -0.18 -14.03 29.28
N GLN A 147 -0.27 -12.72 29.02
CA GLN A 147 0.79 -11.72 29.18
C GLN A 147 2.08 -12.06 28.41
N PRO A 148 2.00 -12.33 27.11
CA PRO A 148 3.19 -12.53 26.29
C PRO A 148 4.07 -11.27 26.33
N LYS A 149 5.39 -11.44 26.27
CA LYS A 149 6.34 -10.33 26.27
C LYS A 149 6.80 -9.96 24.87
N ARG A 150 6.98 -10.98 24.01
CA ARG A 150 7.54 -10.81 22.66
C ARG A 150 6.57 -11.24 21.60
N ALA A 151 6.34 -10.34 20.65
CA ALA A 151 5.60 -10.62 19.43
C ALA A 151 6.53 -10.58 18.23
N VAL A 152 6.43 -11.58 17.36
CA VAL A 152 7.13 -11.62 16.07
C VAL A 152 6.10 -11.55 14.97
N ILE A 153 6.27 -10.59 14.08
CA ILE A 153 5.46 -10.40 12.87
C ILE A 153 6.23 -10.98 11.69
N VAL A 154 5.65 -11.92 10.99
CA VAL A 154 6.24 -12.52 9.78
C VAL A 154 5.54 -11.94 8.56
N GLY A 155 6.25 -11.09 7.83
CA GLY A 155 5.75 -10.30 6.70
C GLY A 155 5.47 -8.84 7.06
N ALA A 156 6.12 -7.91 6.35
CA ALA A 156 6.08 -6.48 6.59
C ALA A 156 5.19 -5.72 5.58
N GLY A 157 4.08 -6.32 5.15
CA GLY A 157 3.02 -5.65 4.42
C GLY A 157 2.13 -4.80 5.34
N PHE A 158 1.05 -4.22 4.79
CA PHE A 158 0.11 -3.36 5.53
C PHE A 158 -0.37 -3.98 6.83
N ILE A 159 -0.95 -5.19 6.78
CA ILE A 159 -1.48 -5.90 7.96
C ILE A 159 -0.38 -6.14 8.99
N GLY A 160 0.82 -6.56 8.53
CA GLY A 160 1.94 -6.83 9.42
C GLY A 160 2.38 -5.60 10.20
N LEU A 161 2.52 -4.46 9.55
CA LEU A 161 2.96 -3.22 10.20
C LEU A 161 1.87 -2.62 11.09
N GLU A 162 0.58 -2.70 10.70
CA GLU A 162 -0.52 -2.33 11.59
C GLU A 162 -0.56 -3.21 12.84
N MET A 163 -0.35 -4.52 12.71
CA MET A 163 -0.24 -5.41 13.86
C MET A 163 0.98 -5.11 14.73
N ALA A 164 2.14 -4.80 14.11
CA ALA A 164 3.35 -4.43 14.83
C ALA A 164 3.14 -3.17 15.69
N GLU A 165 2.56 -2.11 15.11
CA GLU A 165 2.22 -0.88 15.84
C GLU A 165 1.30 -1.19 17.02
N ASN A 166 0.20 -1.92 16.76
CA ASN A 166 -0.85 -2.11 17.76
C ASN A 166 -0.44 -3.06 18.89
N LEU A 167 0.42 -4.07 18.62
CA LEU A 167 1.04 -4.91 19.65
C LEU A 167 2.09 -4.13 20.45
N LYS A 168 2.87 -3.25 19.81
CA LYS A 168 3.80 -2.36 20.51
C LYS A 168 3.08 -1.41 21.45
N ARG A 169 1.94 -0.85 21.04
CA ARG A 169 1.06 0.00 21.88
C ARG A 169 0.49 -0.77 23.09
N ARG A 170 0.36 -2.10 22.99
CA ARG A 170 0.02 -2.99 24.10
C ARG A 170 1.20 -3.28 25.03
N GLY A 171 2.38 -2.76 24.75
CA GLY A 171 3.57 -2.88 25.59
C GLY A 171 4.44 -4.11 25.32
N LEU A 172 4.24 -4.82 24.20
CA LEU A 172 5.09 -5.95 23.83
C LEU A 172 6.43 -5.46 23.22
N GLU A 173 7.46 -6.28 23.37
CA GLU A 173 8.63 -6.23 22.50
C GLU A 173 8.21 -6.78 21.14
N VAL A 174 8.41 -5.99 20.07
CA VAL A 174 7.95 -6.35 18.73
C VAL A 174 9.11 -6.43 17.77
N MET A 175 9.16 -7.53 17.02
CA MET A 175 10.09 -7.73 15.90
C MET A 175 9.31 -8.03 14.63
N VAL A 176 9.76 -7.48 13.50
CA VAL A 176 9.22 -7.74 12.16
C VAL A 176 10.27 -8.46 11.34
N ILE A 177 9.89 -9.57 10.70
CA ILE A 177 10.75 -10.35 9.80
C ILE A 177 10.15 -10.28 8.40
N GLU A 178 10.94 -9.82 7.43
CA GLU A 178 10.53 -9.67 6.04
C GLU A 178 11.54 -10.35 5.10
N GLN A 179 11.04 -11.16 4.19
CA GLN A 179 11.89 -11.84 3.19
C GLN A 179 12.38 -10.89 2.11
N ALA A 180 11.61 -9.87 1.78
CA ALA A 180 12.01 -8.84 0.83
C ALA A 180 13.13 -7.95 1.38
N PRO A 181 13.89 -7.24 0.52
CA PRO A 181 14.97 -6.37 0.96
C PRO A 181 14.49 -5.15 1.76
N HIS A 182 13.23 -4.77 1.67
CA HIS A 182 12.62 -3.69 2.44
C HIS A 182 11.17 -4.01 2.83
N ILE A 183 10.62 -3.29 3.78
CA ILE A 183 9.23 -3.36 4.20
C ILE A 183 8.29 -2.72 3.15
N LEU A 184 6.97 -2.91 3.27
CA LEU A 184 5.96 -2.30 2.41
C LEU A 184 6.26 -2.47 0.91
N PRO A 185 6.19 -3.68 0.35
CA PRO A 185 6.63 -3.96 -1.03
C PRO A 185 5.84 -3.23 -2.13
N THR A 186 4.82 -2.47 -1.78
CA THR A 186 4.08 -1.55 -2.68
C THR A 186 4.73 -0.19 -2.82
N LEU A 187 5.65 0.17 -1.92
CA LEU A 187 6.52 1.33 -2.00
C LEU A 187 7.86 0.93 -2.62
N ASP A 188 8.60 1.91 -3.11
CA ASP A 188 10.01 1.72 -3.45
C ASP A 188 10.88 1.84 -2.18
N GLU A 189 12.11 1.31 -2.24
CA GLU A 189 13.00 1.14 -1.08
C GLU A 189 13.21 2.43 -0.29
N GLU A 190 13.51 3.52 -0.98
CA GLU A 190 13.80 4.80 -0.34
C GLU A 190 12.56 5.42 0.36
N MET A 191 11.37 5.16 -0.17
CA MET A 191 10.13 5.63 0.46
C MET A 191 9.78 4.77 1.67
N ALA A 192 10.01 3.46 1.60
CA ALA A 192 9.81 2.53 2.71
C ALA A 192 10.78 2.79 3.86
N ALA A 193 12.01 3.25 3.58
CA ALA A 193 13.03 3.53 4.58
C ALA A 193 12.60 4.56 5.64
N PHE A 194 11.74 5.52 5.29
CA PHE A 194 11.19 6.47 6.26
C PHE A 194 10.30 5.79 7.31
N ILE A 195 9.52 4.79 6.90
CA ILE A 195 8.67 4.02 7.80
C ILE A 195 9.52 3.07 8.65
N GLU A 196 10.55 2.45 8.08
CA GLU A 196 11.48 1.59 8.82
C GLU A 196 12.23 2.37 9.91
N LYS A 197 12.64 3.59 9.58
CA LYS A 197 13.23 4.51 10.55
C LYS A 197 12.27 4.86 11.69
N GLU A 198 10.99 5.11 11.39
CA GLU A 198 9.97 5.34 12.43
C GLU A 198 9.77 4.11 13.31
N LEU A 199 9.65 2.91 12.73
CA LEU A 199 9.56 1.66 13.48
C LEU A 199 10.74 1.50 14.45
N SER A 200 11.96 1.75 13.99
CA SER A 200 13.18 1.71 14.80
C SER A 200 13.15 2.72 15.95
N HIS A 201 12.70 3.97 15.70
CA HIS A 201 12.53 5.00 16.74
C HIS A 201 11.53 4.58 17.80
N GLN A 202 10.50 3.84 17.43
CA GLN A 202 9.50 3.29 18.35
C GLN A 202 9.94 2.00 19.05
N GLY A 203 11.17 1.55 18.77
CA GLY A 203 11.75 0.33 19.35
C GLY A 203 11.10 -0.94 18.82
N VAL A 204 10.69 -0.96 17.56
CA VAL A 204 10.35 -2.16 16.79
C VAL A 204 11.60 -2.57 16.01
N GLU A 205 12.05 -3.78 16.22
CA GLU A 205 13.17 -4.35 15.47
C GLU A 205 12.69 -4.87 14.12
N VAL A 206 13.39 -4.53 13.04
CA VAL A 206 13.06 -4.99 11.69
C VAL A 206 14.23 -5.78 11.11
N ILE A 207 13.95 -6.99 10.64
CA ILE A 207 14.90 -7.86 9.95
C ILE A 207 14.37 -8.07 8.54
N THR A 208 15.02 -7.48 7.54
CA THR A 208 14.73 -7.67 6.13
C THR A 208 15.67 -8.67 5.47
N SER A 209 15.37 -9.11 4.25
CA SER A 209 16.15 -10.07 3.46
C SER A 209 16.31 -11.44 4.16
N HIS A 210 15.42 -11.78 5.07
CA HIS A 210 15.42 -13.07 5.77
C HIS A 210 14.03 -13.71 5.86
N ALA A 211 13.98 -15.02 5.67
CA ALA A 211 12.76 -15.80 5.78
C ALA A 211 12.75 -16.66 7.06
N VAL A 212 11.56 -16.88 7.62
CA VAL A 212 11.37 -17.89 8.65
C VAL A 212 11.42 -19.27 8.00
N ALA A 213 12.39 -20.09 8.41
CA ALA A 213 12.66 -21.43 7.87
C ALA A 213 12.14 -22.56 8.77
N GLY A 214 11.72 -22.28 10.00
CA GLY A 214 11.18 -23.29 10.91
C GLY A 214 10.59 -22.71 12.18
N PHE A 215 9.65 -23.46 12.78
CA PHE A 215 9.10 -23.22 14.11
C PHE A 215 9.57 -24.34 15.04
N GLU A 216 10.11 -23.99 16.18
CA GLU A 216 10.66 -24.89 17.18
C GLU A 216 9.96 -24.68 18.52
N ASP A 217 10.00 -25.68 19.43
CA ASP A 217 9.41 -25.60 20.77
C ASP A 217 7.94 -25.13 20.74
N HIS A 218 7.10 -25.73 19.91
CA HIS A 218 5.69 -25.35 19.74
C HIS A 218 5.48 -23.87 19.38
N GLY A 219 6.38 -23.32 18.55
CA GLY A 219 6.33 -21.94 18.07
C GLY A 219 7.01 -20.91 18.96
N LYS A 220 7.60 -21.31 20.10
CA LYS A 220 8.31 -20.41 21.01
C LYS A 220 9.66 -19.91 20.48
N ARG A 221 10.15 -20.53 19.41
CA ARG A 221 11.36 -20.12 18.69
C ARG A 221 11.13 -20.21 17.19
N LEU A 222 11.49 -19.16 16.47
CA LEU A 222 11.51 -19.12 15.01
C LEU A 222 12.96 -19.25 14.55
N ARG A 223 13.25 -20.18 13.66
CA ARG A 223 14.55 -20.30 13.01
C ARG A 223 14.50 -19.61 11.64
N LEU A 224 15.43 -18.71 11.41
CA LEU A 224 15.61 -18.02 10.14
C LEU A 224 16.41 -18.87 9.13
N ASP A 225 16.42 -18.46 7.89
CA ASP A 225 17.15 -19.09 6.79
C ASP A 225 18.68 -19.02 6.93
N ASP A 226 19.20 -18.03 7.68
CA ASP A 226 20.62 -17.90 8.03
C ASP A 226 21.01 -18.69 9.30
N GLY A 227 20.07 -19.40 9.93
CA GLY A 227 20.28 -20.20 11.12
C GLY A 227 20.09 -19.48 12.45
N ARG A 228 19.89 -18.17 12.47
CA ARG A 228 19.53 -17.43 13.70
C ARG A 228 18.21 -17.94 14.24
N THR A 229 18.10 -17.92 15.58
CA THR A 229 16.87 -18.33 16.29
C THR A 229 16.31 -17.15 17.06
N ILE A 230 15.03 -16.86 16.83
CA ILE A 230 14.30 -15.73 17.42
C ILE A 230 13.28 -16.28 18.42
N PRO A 231 13.32 -15.88 19.70
CA PRO A 231 12.30 -16.26 20.66
C PRO A 231 10.99 -15.49 20.41
N ALA A 232 9.84 -16.16 20.54
CA ALA A 232 8.52 -15.56 20.32
C ALA A 232 7.48 -16.15 21.28
N ASP A 233 6.74 -15.30 21.97
CA ASP A 233 5.58 -15.71 22.76
C ASP A 233 4.30 -15.66 21.92
N LEU A 234 4.26 -14.78 20.92
CA LEU A 234 3.16 -14.56 19.98
C LEU A 234 3.73 -14.38 18.58
N VAL A 235 3.14 -15.00 17.56
CA VAL A 235 3.54 -14.85 16.17
C VAL A 235 2.34 -14.47 15.32
N ILE A 236 2.48 -13.41 14.52
CA ILE A 236 1.48 -13.02 13.51
C ILE A 236 2.01 -13.32 12.11
N LEU A 237 1.30 -14.16 11.36
CA LEU A 237 1.60 -14.42 9.96
C LEU A 237 0.86 -13.42 9.08
N SER A 238 1.60 -12.60 8.35
CA SER A 238 1.09 -11.58 7.44
C SER A 238 1.83 -11.55 6.09
N ILE A 239 2.20 -12.74 5.60
CA ILE A 239 2.96 -12.95 4.35
C ILE A 239 2.11 -12.84 3.08
N GLY A 240 0.96 -12.21 3.16
CA GLY A 240 0.05 -11.96 2.06
C GLY A 240 -1.21 -12.81 2.07
N VAL A 241 -2.03 -12.61 1.05
CA VAL A 241 -3.31 -13.28 0.88
C VAL A 241 -3.40 -13.90 -0.51
N ARG A 242 -4.26 -14.90 -0.67
CA ARG A 242 -4.61 -15.50 -1.95
C ARG A 242 -6.13 -15.54 -2.13
N PRO A 243 -6.65 -15.45 -3.37
CA PRO A 243 -8.07 -15.59 -3.64
C PRO A 243 -8.65 -16.85 -2.99
N ASP A 244 -9.80 -16.73 -2.34
CA ASP A 244 -10.55 -17.90 -1.87
C ASP A 244 -11.39 -18.45 -3.03
N ASN A 245 -10.77 -19.32 -3.84
CA ASN A 245 -11.29 -19.77 -5.13
C ASN A 245 -11.82 -21.22 -5.14
N GLN A 246 -11.91 -21.85 -3.97
CA GLN A 246 -12.29 -23.27 -3.87
C GLN A 246 -13.63 -23.57 -4.56
N LEU A 247 -14.64 -22.73 -4.34
CA LEU A 247 -15.95 -22.85 -4.99
C LEU A 247 -15.86 -22.70 -6.51
N ALA A 248 -15.04 -21.76 -6.98
CA ALA A 248 -14.84 -21.54 -8.40
C ALA A 248 -14.18 -22.75 -9.08
N VAL A 249 -13.14 -23.33 -8.44
CA VAL A 249 -12.47 -24.55 -8.94
C VAL A 249 -13.45 -25.70 -9.08
N THR A 250 -14.24 -25.97 -8.04
CA THR A 250 -15.17 -27.12 -8.05
C THR A 250 -16.34 -26.94 -9.01
N ALA A 251 -16.73 -25.71 -9.31
CA ALA A 251 -17.77 -25.36 -10.25
C ALA A 251 -17.31 -25.28 -11.72
N GLY A 252 -16.01 -25.42 -12.02
CA GLY A 252 -15.48 -25.26 -13.37
C GLY A 252 -15.41 -23.79 -13.84
N ILE A 253 -15.34 -22.85 -12.90
CA ILE A 253 -15.15 -21.42 -13.21
C ILE A 253 -13.69 -21.19 -13.55
N GLU A 254 -13.43 -20.45 -14.63
CA GLU A 254 -12.09 -20.16 -15.11
C GLU A 254 -11.31 -19.24 -14.15
N LEU A 255 -10.04 -19.58 -13.96
CA LEU A 255 -9.12 -18.83 -13.11
C LEU A 255 -7.98 -18.23 -13.93
N GLY A 256 -7.54 -17.04 -13.53
CA GLY A 256 -6.40 -16.34 -14.08
C GLY A 256 -5.19 -16.34 -13.14
N ILE A 257 -4.43 -15.27 -13.19
CA ILE A 257 -3.20 -15.10 -12.41
C ILE A 257 -3.41 -15.40 -10.93
N ARG A 258 -2.46 -16.12 -10.33
CA ARG A 258 -2.46 -16.51 -8.90
C ARG A 258 -3.79 -17.10 -8.41
N GLY A 259 -4.56 -17.71 -9.30
CA GLY A 259 -5.83 -18.35 -8.96
C GLY A 259 -7.00 -17.38 -8.75
N GLY A 260 -6.90 -16.15 -9.21
CA GLY A 260 -8.02 -15.21 -9.21
C GLY A 260 -9.12 -15.62 -10.19
N ILE A 261 -10.37 -15.40 -9.83
CA ILE A 261 -11.53 -15.72 -10.68
C ILE A 261 -11.55 -14.77 -11.87
N LEU A 262 -11.60 -15.33 -13.09
CA LEU A 262 -11.76 -14.54 -14.31
C LEU A 262 -13.21 -14.07 -14.43
N VAL A 263 -13.36 -12.80 -14.72
CA VAL A 263 -14.66 -12.18 -15.01
C VAL A 263 -14.54 -11.27 -16.23
N ASP A 264 -15.64 -11.11 -16.93
CA ASP A 264 -15.75 -10.14 -18.01
C ASP A 264 -15.90 -8.70 -17.47
N GLU A 265 -16.11 -7.76 -18.37
CA GLU A 265 -16.34 -6.35 -18.01
C GLU A 265 -17.66 -6.10 -17.24
N ARG A 266 -18.55 -7.10 -17.16
CA ARG A 266 -19.80 -7.09 -16.43
C ARG A 266 -19.76 -7.88 -15.13
N TYR A 267 -18.57 -8.32 -14.71
CA TYR A 267 -18.35 -9.18 -13.56
C TYR A 267 -18.91 -10.60 -13.71
N GLN A 268 -19.32 -11.03 -14.92
CA GLN A 268 -19.79 -12.37 -15.18
C GLN A 268 -18.59 -13.31 -15.40
N THR A 269 -18.69 -14.52 -14.86
CA THR A 269 -17.72 -15.58 -15.10
C THR A 269 -17.93 -16.23 -16.47
N ASN A 270 -17.14 -17.25 -16.81
CA ASN A 270 -17.39 -18.09 -18.00
C ASN A 270 -18.70 -18.87 -17.91
N ILE A 271 -19.34 -18.94 -16.75
CA ILE A 271 -20.63 -19.63 -16.54
C ILE A 271 -21.74 -18.58 -16.49
N PRO A 272 -22.81 -18.72 -17.31
CA PRO A 272 -23.94 -17.81 -17.31
C PRO A 272 -24.59 -17.67 -15.94
N ASP A 273 -25.04 -16.44 -15.62
CA ASP A 273 -25.71 -16.07 -14.37
C ASP A 273 -24.87 -16.24 -13.08
N ILE A 274 -23.58 -16.53 -13.23
CA ILE A 274 -22.62 -16.54 -12.12
C ILE A 274 -21.66 -15.37 -12.27
N TYR A 275 -21.60 -14.53 -11.25
CA TYR A 275 -20.79 -13.32 -11.17
C TYR A 275 -19.79 -13.42 -10.03
N ALA A 276 -18.69 -12.68 -10.09
CA ALA A 276 -17.74 -12.61 -8.97
C ALA A 276 -17.23 -11.18 -8.77
N VAL A 277 -16.96 -10.81 -7.50
CA VAL A 277 -16.48 -9.49 -7.08
C VAL A 277 -15.53 -9.58 -5.88
N GLY A 278 -14.81 -8.51 -5.62
CA GLY A 278 -13.93 -8.34 -4.46
C GLY A 278 -12.55 -8.95 -4.65
N ASP A 279 -11.89 -9.29 -3.55
CA ASP A 279 -10.48 -9.71 -3.52
C ASP A 279 -10.20 -11.02 -4.28
N ALA A 280 -11.25 -11.75 -4.64
CA ALA A 280 -11.12 -13.04 -5.32
C ALA A 280 -10.98 -12.93 -6.84
N ILE A 281 -11.26 -11.76 -7.46
CA ILE A 281 -11.32 -11.63 -8.92
C ILE A 281 -10.03 -11.05 -9.51
N VAL A 282 -9.75 -11.41 -10.76
CA VAL A 282 -8.77 -10.72 -11.60
C VAL A 282 -9.38 -9.43 -12.14
N VAL A 283 -8.63 -8.35 -12.08
CA VAL A 283 -8.99 -7.06 -12.67
C VAL A 283 -7.88 -6.59 -13.60
N LYS A 284 -8.16 -5.61 -14.46
CA LYS A 284 -7.11 -4.94 -15.24
C LYS A 284 -6.45 -3.83 -14.41
N GLN A 285 -5.11 -3.82 -14.36
CA GLN A 285 -4.38 -2.65 -13.91
C GLN A 285 -4.50 -1.57 -15.00
N GLN A 286 -5.00 -0.39 -14.64
CA GLN A 286 -5.42 0.61 -15.64
C GLN A 286 -4.28 1.20 -16.47
N ILE A 287 -3.09 1.28 -15.90
CA ILE A 287 -1.92 1.88 -16.57
C ILE A 287 -1.31 0.89 -17.57
N THR A 288 -1.14 -0.37 -17.16
CA THR A 288 -0.49 -1.40 -17.98
C THR A 288 -1.46 -2.19 -18.86
N GLY A 289 -2.76 -2.16 -18.57
CA GLY A 289 -3.76 -3.02 -19.20
C GLY A 289 -3.64 -4.50 -18.84
N LYS A 290 -2.64 -4.89 -18.04
CA LYS A 290 -2.38 -6.28 -17.66
C LYS A 290 -3.28 -6.75 -16.52
N ASP A 291 -3.40 -8.06 -16.38
CA ASP A 291 -4.14 -8.68 -15.29
C ASP A 291 -3.48 -8.43 -13.93
N ALA A 292 -4.28 -8.10 -12.93
CA ALA A 292 -3.85 -7.83 -11.57
C ALA A 292 -4.83 -8.37 -10.53
N LEU A 293 -4.34 -8.58 -9.31
CA LEU A 293 -5.14 -8.80 -8.11
C LEU A 293 -5.03 -7.56 -7.24
N ILE A 294 -6.14 -6.87 -7.00
CA ILE A 294 -6.19 -5.64 -6.19
C ILE A 294 -7.13 -5.88 -5.02
N SER A 295 -6.57 -6.40 -3.93
CA SER A 295 -7.32 -6.77 -2.72
C SER A 295 -7.48 -5.55 -1.79
N LEU A 296 -8.42 -4.66 -2.13
CA LEU A 296 -8.72 -3.42 -1.41
C LEU A 296 -10.23 -3.25 -1.23
N ALA A 297 -10.62 -2.69 -0.07
CA ALA A 297 -12.03 -2.54 0.30
C ALA A 297 -12.81 -1.61 -0.64
N SER A 298 -12.21 -0.49 -1.07
CA SER A 298 -12.86 0.48 -1.97
C SER A 298 -13.22 -0.14 -3.34
N PRO A 299 -12.29 -0.82 -4.06
CA PRO A 299 -12.63 -1.60 -5.25
C PRO A 299 -13.71 -2.65 -5.00
N ALA A 300 -13.62 -3.43 -3.93
CA ALA A 300 -14.60 -4.48 -3.62
C ALA A 300 -16.02 -3.91 -3.44
N ASN A 301 -16.18 -2.80 -2.70
CA ASN A 301 -17.47 -2.13 -2.54
C ASN A 301 -18.02 -1.59 -3.88
N ARG A 302 -17.17 -0.96 -4.70
CA ARG A 302 -17.54 -0.46 -6.01
C ARG A 302 -17.99 -1.59 -6.94
N GLN A 303 -17.25 -2.71 -6.97
CA GLN A 303 -17.56 -3.90 -7.75
C GLN A 303 -18.90 -4.52 -7.33
N GLY A 304 -19.15 -4.64 -6.02
CA GLY A 304 -20.43 -5.10 -5.49
C GLY A 304 -21.61 -4.23 -5.95
N ARG A 305 -21.44 -2.90 -5.94
CA ARG A 305 -22.46 -2.00 -6.49
C ARG A 305 -22.66 -2.19 -8.00
N GLN A 306 -21.57 -2.32 -8.76
CA GLN A 306 -21.63 -2.42 -10.22
C GLN A 306 -22.19 -3.76 -10.70
N VAL A 307 -21.90 -4.88 -10.01
CA VAL A 307 -22.51 -6.18 -10.35
C VAL A 307 -24.02 -6.17 -10.09
N ALA A 308 -24.47 -5.49 -9.04
CA ALA A 308 -25.89 -5.31 -8.78
C ALA A 308 -26.58 -4.49 -9.89
N ASP A 309 -25.94 -3.40 -10.34
CA ASP A 309 -26.42 -2.64 -11.50
C ASP A 309 -26.52 -3.54 -12.75
N THR A 310 -25.50 -4.35 -13.03
CA THR A 310 -25.48 -5.31 -14.15
C THR A 310 -26.62 -6.32 -14.09
N ILE A 311 -26.82 -6.99 -12.96
CA ILE A 311 -27.90 -7.99 -12.75
C ILE A 311 -29.28 -7.34 -12.95
N SER A 312 -29.41 -6.06 -12.58
CA SER A 312 -30.65 -5.29 -12.74
C SER A 312 -30.84 -4.69 -14.14
N GLY A 313 -29.96 -4.99 -15.10
CA GLY A 313 -30.04 -4.50 -16.49
C GLY A 313 -29.45 -3.10 -16.71
N ILE A 314 -28.83 -2.50 -15.70
CA ILE A 314 -28.12 -1.21 -15.84
C ILE A 314 -26.71 -1.49 -16.36
N SER A 315 -26.36 -0.93 -17.53
CA SER A 315 -25.04 -1.14 -18.12
C SER A 315 -23.94 -0.48 -17.26
N ARG A 316 -23.00 -1.29 -16.79
CA ARG A 316 -21.76 -0.88 -16.11
C ARG A 316 -20.60 -1.70 -16.64
N ARG A 317 -19.41 -1.10 -16.60
CA ARG A 317 -18.18 -1.79 -17.02
C ARG A 317 -17.15 -1.77 -15.90
N ASN A 318 -16.54 -2.92 -15.67
CA ASN A 318 -15.34 -3.04 -14.86
C ASN A 318 -14.18 -2.33 -15.55
N GLN A 319 -13.76 -1.21 -15.02
CA GLN A 319 -12.63 -0.44 -15.56
C GLN A 319 -11.28 -0.85 -14.94
N GLY A 320 -11.26 -1.90 -14.12
CA GLY A 320 -10.07 -2.27 -13.36
C GLY A 320 -9.75 -1.31 -12.21
N GLY A 321 -8.49 -1.23 -11.85
CA GLY A 321 -8.01 -0.38 -10.75
C GLY A 321 -6.59 0.11 -10.94
N ILE A 322 -6.22 1.14 -10.19
CA ILE A 322 -4.85 1.69 -10.14
C ILE A 322 -4.07 1.22 -8.91
N GLY A 323 -4.74 0.76 -7.86
CA GLY A 323 -4.09 0.23 -6.65
C GLY A 323 -3.67 1.33 -5.67
N THR A 324 -4.58 2.24 -5.28
CA THR A 324 -4.29 3.27 -4.28
C THR A 324 -4.42 2.69 -2.87
N ALA A 325 -3.35 2.83 -2.08
CA ALA A 325 -3.26 2.29 -0.73
C ALA A 325 -2.56 3.27 0.22
N ILE A 326 -2.90 3.18 1.52
CA ILE A 326 -2.36 4.03 2.57
C ILE A 326 -2.22 3.23 3.87
N ILE A 327 -1.21 3.56 4.65
CA ILE A 327 -0.98 3.03 6.00
C ILE A 327 -0.54 4.15 6.93
N ARG A 328 -0.99 4.07 8.17
CA ARG A 328 -0.37 4.78 9.29
C ARG A 328 0.55 3.81 10.04
N THR A 329 1.72 4.26 10.41
CA THR A 329 2.66 3.54 11.27
C THR A 329 3.17 4.52 12.33
N PHE A 330 2.64 4.42 13.54
CA PHE A 330 2.86 5.38 14.65
C PHE A 330 2.56 6.83 14.25
N GLY A 331 3.61 7.65 14.16
CA GLY A 331 3.54 9.07 13.80
C GLY A 331 3.66 9.35 12.30
N MET A 332 3.89 8.32 11.48
CA MET A 332 4.11 8.45 10.04
C MET A 332 2.98 7.83 9.23
N THR A 333 2.75 8.43 8.08
CA THR A 333 1.83 7.94 7.05
C THR A 333 2.62 7.63 5.79
N ALA A 334 2.34 6.50 5.16
CA ALA A 334 2.84 6.16 3.84
C ALA A 334 1.68 5.80 2.92
N ALA A 335 1.71 6.29 1.68
CA ALA A 335 0.69 5.98 0.70
C ALA A 335 1.28 5.85 -0.70
N SER A 336 0.60 5.08 -1.55
CA SER A 336 0.99 4.88 -2.95
C SER A 336 -0.23 4.80 -3.86
N THR A 337 -0.05 5.14 -5.13
CA THR A 337 -1.04 4.97 -6.18
C THR A 337 -0.35 4.67 -7.50
N GLY A 338 -0.95 3.83 -8.35
CA GLY A 338 -0.36 3.43 -9.61
C GLY A 338 0.78 2.42 -9.47
N LEU A 339 1.84 2.61 -10.24
CA LEU A 339 2.99 1.70 -10.30
C LEU A 339 4.13 2.16 -9.39
N SER A 340 4.87 1.21 -8.84
CA SER A 340 6.22 1.43 -8.30
C SER A 340 7.26 1.35 -9.43
N GLU A 341 8.50 1.80 -9.18
CA GLU A 341 9.60 1.62 -10.15
C GLU A 341 9.80 0.15 -10.52
N ARG A 342 9.74 -0.73 -9.51
CA ARG A 342 9.85 -2.17 -9.75
C ARG A 342 8.78 -2.64 -10.74
N THR A 343 7.53 -2.26 -10.52
CA THR A 343 6.43 -2.66 -11.40
C THR A 343 6.54 -2.04 -12.78
N ALA A 344 7.02 -0.79 -12.89
CA ALA A 344 7.28 -0.15 -14.18
C ALA A 344 8.39 -0.88 -14.95
N LYS A 345 9.50 -1.25 -14.27
CA LYS A 345 10.59 -2.07 -14.84
C LYS A 345 10.11 -3.46 -15.29
N GLU A 346 9.34 -4.16 -14.45
CA GLU A 346 8.75 -5.47 -14.80
C GLU A 346 7.81 -5.42 -16.00
N ASN A 347 7.26 -4.25 -16.29
CA ASN A 347 6.40 -4.00 -17.45
C ASN A 347 7.14 -3.37 -18.64
N GLU A 348 8.47 -3.23 -18.57
CA GLU A 348 9.33 -2.68 -19.62
C GLU A 348 8.91 -1.25 -20.05
N LEU A 349 8.38 -0.47 -19.11
CA LEU A 349 8.01 0.92 -19.36
C LEU A 349 9.24 1.83 -19.31
N SER A 350 9.34 2.78 -20.24
CA SER A 350 10.29 3.89 -20.12
C SER A 350 9.75 4.88 -19.09
N PHE A 351 10.54 5.22 -18.08
CA PHE A 351 10.10 6.14 -17.03
C PHE A 351 11.24 6.96 -16.45
N GLU A 352 10.87 8.09 -15.90
CA GLU A 352 11.69 8.95 -15.04
C GLU A 352 11.07 9.02 -13.64
N VAL A 353 11.90 9.39 -12.67
CA VAL A 353 11.53 9.53 -11.27
C VAL A 353 11.97 10.88 -10.75
N ILE A 354 11.12 11.51 -9.93
CA ILE A 354 11.46 12.72 -9.20
C ILE A 354 10.90 12.69 -7.78
N HIS A 355 11.69 13.17 -6.83
CA HIS A 355 11.29 13.36 -5.45
C HIS A 355 11.17 14.84 -5.12
N VAL A 356 10.10 15.22 -4.45
CA VAL A 356 9.89 16.58 -3.96
C VAL A 356 9.56 16.57 -2.49
N SER A 357 10.41 17.25 -1.71
CA SER A 357 10.13 17.54 -0.31
C SER A 357 9.34 18.83 -0.18
N GLY A 358 8.31 18.82 0.63
CA GLY A 358 7.47 19.97 0.92
C GLY A 358 6.98 19.97 2.36
N LYS A 359 6.01 20.82 2.66
CA LYS A 359 5.31 20.85 3.95
C LYS A 359 3.84 20.48 3.72
N ASP A 360 3.22 19.87 4.73
CA ASP A 360 1.80 19.54 4.74
C ASP A 360 0.91 20.79 4.64
N HIS A 361 1.38 21.92 5.21
CA HIS A 361 0.76 23.24 5.08
C HIS A 361 1.83 24.34 5.11
N ALA A 362 1.43 25.62 5.13
CA ALA A 362 2.34 26.76 5.05
C ALA A 362 3.38 26.73 6.18
N SER A 363 4.67 26.79 5.83
CA SER A 363 5.78 26.62 6.77
C SER A 363 5.84 27.67 7.89
N TYR A 364 5.24 28.84 7.68
CA TYR A 364 5.13 29.91 8.69
C TYR A 364 3.95 29.73 9.64
N TYR A 365 3.06 28.76 9.37
CA TYR A 365 1.96 28.40 10.25
C TYR A 365 2.42 27.29 11.21
N PRO A 366 1.98 27.31 12.49
CA PRO A 366 2.46 26.35 13.50
C PRO A 366 2.25 24.89 13.13
N GLU A 367 3.17 24.03 13.59
CA GLU A 367 3.11 22.57 13.46
C GLU A 367 3.22 22.03 12.03
N ALA A 368 3.77 22.79 11.09
CA ALA A 368 4.01 22.30 9.74
C ALA A 368 5.01 21.14 9.73
N THR A 369 4.61 20.01 9.14
CA THR A 369 5.43 18.79 9.05
C THR A 369 5.94 18.55 7.65
N ASP A 370 7.04 17.81 7.52
CA ASP A 370 7.62 17.46 6.24
C ASP A 370 6.78 16.37 5.53
N ILE A 371 6.66 16.53 4.22
CA ILE A 371 6.15 15.52 3.29
C ILE A 371 7.21 15.29 2.21
N LEU A 372 7.49 14.04 1.91
CA LEU A 372 8.20 13.63 0.72
C LEU A 372 7.22 12.98 -0.24
N LEU A 373 7.17 13.47 -1.47
CA LEU A 373 6.42 12.88 -2.57
C LEU A 373 7.38 12.38 -3.65
N LYS A 374 7.03 11.25 -4.25
CA LYS A 374 7.70 10.65 -5.40
C LYS A 374 6.72 10.56 -6.55
N LEU A 375 7.18 10.84 -7.78
CA LEU A 375 6.43 10.69 -9.00
C LEU A 375 7.20 9.78 -9.97
N ILE A 376 6.48 8.88 -10.63
CA ILE A 376 6.98 8.00 -11.70
C ILE A 376 6.19 8.34 -12.95
N PHE A 377 6.85 8.73 -14.04
CA PHE A 377 6.19 9.24 -15.24
C PHE A 377 6.95 8.91 -16.52
N HIS A 378 6.26 8.96 -17.66
CA HIS A 378 6.88 8.76 -18.96
C HIS A 378 7.73 9.96 -19.36
N PRO A 379 9.01 9.76 -19.79
CA PRO A 379 9.96 10.85 -20.03
C PRO A 379 9.60 11.79 -21.19
N GLU A 380 8.79 11.36 -22.15
CA GLU A 380 8.42 12.18 -23.32
C GLU A 380 6.98 12.70 -23.24
N THR A 381 6.02 11.84 -22.86
CA THR A 381 4.60 12.19 -22.85
C THR A 381 4.16 12.85 -21.56
N GLY A 382 4.92 12.69 -20.48
CA GLY A 382 4.54 13.14 -19.16
C GLY A 382 3.40 12.34 -18.51
N GLU A 383 2.99 11.22 -19.09
CA GLU A 383 1.97 10.34 -18.51
C GLU A 383 2.40 9.88 -17.12
N ILE A 384 1.52 10.00 -16.13
CA ILE A 384 1.81 9.63 -14.74
C ILE A 384 1.54 8.15 -14.55
N TYR A 385 2.58 7.37 -14.24
CA TYR A 385 2.48 5.95 -13.98
C TYR A 385 2.23 5.62 -12.51
N GLY A 386 2.77 6.43 -11.61
CA GLY A 386 2.59 6.18 -10.19
C GLY A 386 3.10 7.31 -9.33
N ALA A 387 2.68 7.28 -8.07
CA ALA A 387 3.14 8.21 -7.06
C ALA A 387 3.16 7.57 -5.69
N GLN A 388 4.09 8.03 -4.85
CA GLN A 388 4.23 7.62 -3.46
C GLN A 388 4.41 8.85 -2.58
N GLY A 389 4.01 8.73 -1.32
CA GLY A 389 4.18 9.81 -0.36
C GLY A 389 4.42 9.28 1.04
N VAL A 390 5.29 9.97 1.78
CA VAL A 390 5.55 9.72 3.21
C VAL A 390 5.60 11.03 3.98
N GLY A 391 5.11 11.02 5.21
CA GLY A 391 5.08 12.18 6.07
C GLY A 391 4.17 11.99 7.28
N ALA A 392 4.17 12.93 8.21
CA ALA A 392 3.32 12.83 9.40
C ALA A 392 1.87 13.20 9.12
N LYS A 393 1.62 14.21 8.26
CA LYS A 393 0.30 14.75 7.96
C LYS A 393 0.16 15.06 6.46
N GLY A 394 -1.06 14.97 5.91
CA GLY A 394 -1.42 15.45 4.59
C GLY A 394 -0.91 14.64 3.40
N VAL A 395 -0.38 13.45 3.62
CA VAL A 395 0.03 12.49 2.58
C VAL A 395 -1.19 11.98 1.81
N ASP A 396 -2.26 11.65 2.53
CA ASP A 396 -3.55 11.21 2.02
C ASP A 396 -4.11 12.16 0.95
N LYS A 397 -4.19 13.46 1.28
CA LYS A 397 -4.66 14.50 0.36
C LYS A 397 -3.87 14.50 -0.96
N ARG A 398 -2.53 14.40 -0.90
CA ARG A 398 -1.67 14.49 -2.08
C ARG A 398 -1.75 13.24 -2.94
N ILE A 399 -1.78 12.07 -2.30
CA ILE A 399 -1.94 10.81 -3.03
C ILE A 399 -3.34 10.71 -3.66
N ASP A 400 -4.40 11.18 -3.02
CA ASP A 400 -5.74 11.24 -3.61
C ASP A 400 -5.80 12.17 -4.84
N ILE A 401 -5.10 13.31 -4.80
CA ILE A 401 -4.98 14.21 -5.96
C ILE A 401 -4.25 13.48 -7.10
N LEU A 402 -3.12 12.82 -6.81
CA LEU A 402 -2.33 12.09 -7.82
C LEU A 402 -3.07 10.87 -8.36
N ALA A 403 -3.81 10.14 -7.51
CA ALA A 403 -4.71 9.06 -7.94
C ALA A 403 -5.82 9.57 -8.88
N THR A 404 -6.36 10.74 -8.57
CA THR A 404 -7.36 11.41 -9.42
C THR A 404 -6.75 11.86 -10.75
N ALA A 405 -5.52 12.40 -10.72
CA ALA A 405 -4.78 12.78 -11.92
C ALA A 405 -4.54 11.57 -12.83
N ILE A 406 -4.01 10.46 -12.30
CA ILE A 406 -3.84 9.20 -13.06
C ILE A 406 -5.17 8.74 -13.64
N LYS A 407 -6.24 8.70 -12.84
CA LYS A 407 -7.57 8.29 -13.30
C LYS A 407 -8.16 9.21 -14.36
N GLY A 408 -7.85 10.49 -14.28
CA GLY A 408 -8.27 11.52 -15.24
C GLY A 408 -7.37 11.61 -16.47
N HIS A 409 -6.32 10.77 -16.57
CA HIS A 409 -5.31 10.84 -17.63
C HIS A 409 -4.61 12.19 -17.73
N LEU A 410 -4.46 12.87 -16.59
CA LEU A 410 -3.63 14.07 -16.49
C LEU A 410 -2.15 13.68 -16.57
N THR A 411 -1.36 14.61 -17.06
CA THR A 411 0.09 14.47 -17.22
C THR A 411 0.84 15.33 -16.20
N ILE A 412 2.17 15.24 -16.19
CA ILE A 412 3.02 16.12 -15.37
C ILE A 412 2.80 17.60 -15.71
N PHE A 413 2.40 17.92 -16.95
CA PHE A 413 2.17 19.29 -17.39
C PHE A 413 0.88 19.89 -16.82
N ASP A 414 -0.09 19.04 -16.44
CA ASP A 414 -1.34 19.47 -15.84
C ASP A 414 -1.20 19.72 -14.32
N LEU A 415 -0.25 19.04 -13.64
CA LEU A 415 -0.10 19.15 -12.20
C LEU A 415 0.16 20.58 -11.69
N PRO A 416 0.99 21.42 -12.35
CA PRO A 416 1.17 22.82 -11.97
C PRO A 416 -0.08 23.68 -12.12
N GLU A 417 -0.98 23.32 -13.05
CA GLU A 417 -2.21 24.05 -13.37
C GLU A 417 -3.38 23.70 -12.43
N LEU A 418 -3.21 22.70 -11.54
CA LEU A 418 -4.23 22.34 -10.58
C LEU A 418 -4.44 23.46 -9.55
N GLU A 419 -5.64 24.01 -9.50
CA GLU A 419 -6.07 24.97 -8.49
C GLU A 419 -6.45 24.22 -7.20
N LEU A 420 -5.45 23.97 -6.35
CA LEU A 420 -5.66 23.26 -5.09
C LEU A 420 -6.06 24.22 -3.97
N THR A 421 -6.87 23.74 -3.04
CA THR A 421 -7.34 24.56 -1.92
C THR A 421 -6.19 25.05 -1.05
N TYR A 422 -6.12 26.36 -0.83
CA TYR A 422 -5.09 26.99 -0.03
C TYR A 422 -5.67 27.94 1.01
N ALA A 423 -5.23 27.76 2.23
CA ALA A 423 -5.11 28.73 3.30
C ALA A 423 -4.01 28.22 4.24
N PRO A 424 -3.34 29.07 5.05
CA PRO A 424 -2.16 28.66 5.82
C PRO A 424 -2.28 27.36 6.63
N PRO A 425 -3.44 27.03 7.27
CA PRO A 425 -3.60 25.79 8.01
C PRO A 425 -3.78 24.53 7.14
N PHE A 426 -4.03 24.65 5.83
CA PHE A 426 -4.46 23.53 4.97
C PHE A 426 -3.46 23.18 3.88
N GLY A 427 -2.57 24.08 3.51
CA GLY A 427 -1.62 23.86 2.40
C GLY A 427 -0.67 25.02 2.21
N SER A 428 0.07 24.97 1.12
CA SER A 428 0.92 26.05 0.62
C SER A 428 0.35 26.58 -0.70
N ALA A 429 0.62 27.83 -1.04
CA ALA A 429 0.16 28.41 -2.31
C ALA A 429 0.70 27.66 -3.53
N LYS A 430 1.89 27.06 -3.41
CA LYS A 430 2.43 26.03 -4.30
C LYS A 430 2.39 24.72 -3.52
N ASP A 431 1.35 23.93 -3.72
CA ASP A 431 1.25 22.63 -3.05
C ASP A 431 2.37 21.69 -3.53
N PRO A 432 2.85 20.76 -2.69
CA PRO A 432 3.83 19.75 -3.12
C PRO A 432 3.47 19.02 -4.42
N VAL A 433 2.18 18.83 -4.72
CA VAL A 433 1.73 18.26 -6.00
C VAL A 433 2.04 19.18 -7.19
N ASN A 434 1.78 20.50 -7.06
CA ASN A 434 2.18 21.44 -8.10
C ASN A 434 3.69 21.47 -8.29
N MET A 435 4.44 21.38 -7.18
CA MET A 435 5.91 21.33 -7.21
C MET A 435 6.45 20.05 -7.87
N LEU A 436 5.78 18.90 -7.71
CA LEU A 436 6.11 17.67 -8.45
C LEU A 436 6.00 17.90 -9.96
N GLY A 437 4.92 18.52 -10.41
CA GLY A 437 4.74 18.86 -11.84
C GLY A 437 5.86 19.76 -12.36
N TYR A 438 6.19 20.86 -11.65
CA TYR A 438 7.30 21.73 -12.04
C TYR A 438 8.64 21.00 -12.09
N ALA A 439 8.94 20.17 -11.11
CA ALA A 439 10.19 19.42 -11.07
C ALA A 439 10.28 18.38 -12.19
N ALA A 440 9.20 17.67 -12.47
CA ALA A 440 9.12 16.71 -13.59
C ALA A 440 9.24 17.40 -14.95
N MET A 441 8.59 18.56 -15.16
CA MET A 441 8.73 19.37 -16.36
C MET A 441 10.18 19.78 -16.61
N ASN A 442 10.91 20.21 -15.57
CA ASN A 442 12.32 20.56 -15.70
C ASN A 442 13.18 19.40 -16.23
N ILE A 443 12.84 18.15 -15.93
CA ILE A 443 13.52 16.97 -16.47
C ILE A 443 13.18 16.80 -17.95
N VAL A 444 11.89 16.77 -18.29
CA VAL A 444 11.42 16.57 -19.67
C VAL A 444 11.93 17.67 -20.62
N GLU A 445 11.99 18.90 -20.14
CA GLU A 445 12.49 20.06 -20.89
C GLU A 445 14.03 20.14 -20.94
N GLY A 446 14.75 19.19 -20.32
CA GLY A 446 16.22 19.17 -20.28
C GLY A 446 16.85 20.27 -19.42
N LEU A 447 16.05 20.95 -18.61
CA LEU A 447 16.52 21.99 -17.70
C LEU A 447 17.24 21.40 -16.49
N SER A 448 16.86 20.21 -16.05
CA SER A 448 17.50 19.47 -14.97
C SER A 448 17.81 18.03 -15.40
N GLU A 449 18.93 17.51 -14.96
CA GLU A 449 19.32 16.11 -15.07
C GLU A 449 19.53 15.55 -13.67
N THR A 450 18.89 14.42 -13.36
CA THR A 450 18.94 13.82 -12.03
C THR A 450 19.90 12.64 -11.95
N VAL A 451 20.42 12.41 -10.74
CA VAL A 451 21.09 11.18 -10.31
C VAL A 451 20.30 10.64 -9.14
N GLN A 452 19.85 9.39 -9.22
CA GLN A 452 19.12 8.76 -8.14
C GLN A 452 20.06 8.33 -7.00
N TRP A 453 19.54 8.23 -5.79
CA TRP A 453 20.32 7.92 -4.59
C TRP A 453 21.19 6.65 -4.74
N HIS A 454 20.66 5.62 -5.39
CA HIS A 454 21.35 4.33 -5.62
C HIS A 454 22.43 4.41 -6.70
N GLU A 455 22.40 5.41 -7.57
CA GLU A 455 23.38 5.65 -8.62
C GLU A 455 24.59 6.44 -8.12
N LEU A 456 24.41 7.26 -7.07
CA LEU A 456 25.43 8.18 -6.57
C LEU A 456 26.80 7.51 -6.33
N PRO A 457 26.90 6.35 -5.64
CA PRO A 457 28.20 5.72 -5.42
C PRO A 457 28.91 5.34 -6.72
N THR A 458 28.15 4.88 -7.71
CA THR A 458 28.69 4.51 -9.04
C THR A 458 29.18 5.75 -9.80
N GLU A 459 28.44 6.84 -9.75
CA GLU A 459 28.80 8.07 -10.42
C GLU A 459 30.06 8.73 -9.80
N LEU A 460 30.18 8.69 -8.47
CA LEU A 460 31.38 9.13 -7.77
C LEU A 460 32.60 8.25 -8.10
N ALA A 461 32.43 6.93 -8.21
CA ALA A 461 33.49 6.03 -8.62
C ALA A 461 34.00 6.26 -10.06
N LYS A 462 33.16 6.88 -10.92
CA LYS A 462 33.58 7.34 -12.27
C LYS A 462 34.37 8.65 -12.25
N GLY A 463 34.62 9.22 -11.08
CA GLY A 463 35.41 10.45 -10.89
C GLY A 463 34.59 11.75 -10.89
N LYS A 464 33.25 11.68 -10.85
CA LYS A 464 32.41 12.87 -10.66
C LYS A 464 32.56 13.43 -9.26
N ILE A 465 32.43 14.74 -9.12
CA ILE A 465 32.60 15.44 -7.85
C ILE A 465 31.23 15.78 -7.26
N LEU A 466 30.99 15.34 -6.04
CA LEU A 466 29.81 15.78 -5.28
C LEU A 466 30.03 17.19 -4.74
N LEU A 467 29.14 18.12 -5.06
CA LEU A 467 29.13 19.49 -4.58
C LEU A 467 27.96 19.71 -3.63
N ASP A 468 28.24 19.87 -2.34
CA ASP A 468 27.24 20.18 -1.32
C ASP A 468 27.05 21.68 -1.20
N VAL A 469 25.84 22.17 -1.47
CA VAL A 469 25.52 23.61 -1.45
C VAL A 469 24.74 24.04 -0.20
N ARG A 470 24.73 23.21 0.84
CA ARG A 470 24.16 23.53 2.15
C ARG A 470 25.01 24.56 2.91
N THR A 471 24.48 25.07 4.01
CA THR A 471 25.27 25.95 4.91
C THR A 471 26.24 25.13 5.77
N ALA A 472 27.22 25.80 6.34
CA ALA A 472 28.22 25.16 7.23
C ALA A 472 27.53 24.52 8.45
N GLU A 473 26.51 25.18 9.02
CA GLU A 473 25.78 24.69 10.20
C GLU A 473 24.97 23.41 9.88
N GLU A 474 24.55 23.25 8.64
CA GLU A 474 23.86 22.01 8.22
C GLU A 474 24.86 20.84 8.11
N LEU A 475 26.11 21.10 7.71
CA LEU A 475 27.15 20.07 7.61
C LEU A 475 27.57 19.53 8.98
N GLU A 476 27.47 20.33 10.03
CA GLU A 476 27.78 19.90 11.41
C GLU A 476 26.80 18.81 11.89
N LYS A 477 25.59 18.76 11.34
CA LYS A 477 24.57 17.75 11.67
C LYS A 477 24.73 16.44 10.90
N GLY A 478 25.56 16.45 9.87
CA GLY A 478 25.85 15.32 9.00
C GLY A 478 26.25 15.77 7.60
N LYS A 479 27.19 15.07 6.98
CA LYS A 479 27.73 15.43 5.67
C LYS A 479 28.16 14.20 4.86
N PHE A 480 28.22 14.34 3.56
CA PHE A 480 28.85 13.36 2.67
C PHE A 480 30.35 13.26 2.95
N LYS A 481 30.92 12.06 2.78
CA LYS A 481 32.34 11.79 3.12
C LYS A 481 33.33 12.64 2.33
N GLU A 482 33.10 12.82 1.03
CA GLU A 482 34.06 13.43 0.09
C GLU A 482 33.43 14.53 -0.78
N ALA A 483 32.49 15.30 -0.23
CA ALA A 483 31.86 16.37 -0.98
C ALA A 483 32.72 17.65 -0.93
N LYS A 484 32.87 18.33 -2.08
CA LYS A 484 33.29 19.73 -2.12
C LYS A 484 32.13 20.58 -1.58
N HIS A 485 32.45 21.57 -0.76
CA HIS A 485 31.48 22.43 -0.11
C HIS A 485 31.57 23.87 -0.59
N ILE A 486 30.50 24.35 -1.21
CA ILE A 486 30.33 25.78 -1.54
C ILE A 486 28.86 26.11 -1.28
N PRO A 487 28.52 26.89 -0.25
CA PRO A 487 27.13 27.28 -0.01
C PRO A 487 26.49 27.98 -1.21
N LEU A 488 25.21 27.69 -1.48
CA LEU A 488 24.50 28.24 -2.65
C LEU A 488 24.64 29.75 -2.79
N ASN A 489 24.58 30.49 -1.68
CA ASN A 489 24.65 31.95 -1.68
C ASN A 489 26.02 32.49 -2.07
N GLU A 490 27.08 31.68 -1.95
CA GLU A 490 28.45 32.00 -2.30
C GLU A 490 28.84 31.47 -3.69
N LEU A 491 28.03 30.57 -4.26
CA LEU A 491 28.42 29.80 -5.44
C LEU A 491 28.78 30.69 -6.64
N ARG A 492 28.04 31.78 -6.88
CA ARG A 492 28.29 32.68 -8.01
C ARG A 492 29.63 33.40 -7.92
N ASP A 493 30.08 33.71 -6.70
CA ASP A 493 31.33 34.41 -6.43
C ASP A 493 32.52 33.47 -6.35
N ARG A 494 32.28 32.15 -6.30
CA ARG A 494 33.28 31.09 -6.12
C ARG A 494 33.32 30.08 -7.26
N LEU A 495 32.79 30.43 -8.43
CA LEU A 495 32.82 29.56 -9.60
C LEU A 495 34.24 29.23 -10.07
N ASP A 496 35.18 30.11 -9.89
CA ASP A 496 36.62 29.93 -10.19
C ASP A 496 37.29 28.83 -9.38
N GLU A 497 36.70 28.41 -8.27
CA GLU A 497 37.17 27.25 -7.50
C GLU A 497 36.79 25.90 -8.14
N LEU A 498 35.93 25.92 -9.16
CA LEU A 498 35.43 24.73 -9.88
C LEU A 498 36.17 24.60 -11.22
N ASP A 499 36.50 23.36 -11.58
CA ASP A 499 37.06 23.03 -12.88
C ASP A 499 35.93 22.74 -13.88
N SER A 500 35.83 23.54 -14.95
CA SER A 500 34.80 23.37 -15.99
C SER A 500 34.92 22.07 -16.80
N GLN A 501 36.07 21.38 -16.71
CA GLN A 501 36.28 20.08 -17.36
C GLN A 501 35.83 18.90 -16.48
N GLN A 502 35.47 19.14 -15.23
CA GLN A 502 34.94 18.14 -14.32
C GLN A 502 33.42 18.04 -14.43
N GLU A 503 32.89 16.85 -14.14
CA GLU A 503 31.46 16.63 -13.98
C GLU A 503 31.08 16.69 -12.49
N TYR A 504 30.04 17.44 -12.19
CA TYR A 504 29.56 17.64 -10.82
C TYR A 504 28.20 17.01 -10.58
N ILE A 505 27.98 16.54 -9.34
CA ILE A 505 26.67 16.19 -8.83
C ILE A 505 26.38 17.15 -7.69
N VAL A 506 25.32 17.95 -7.81
CA VAL A 506 24.98 18.91 -6.75
C VAL A 506 23.98 18.33 -5.78
N SER A 507 24.15 18.58 -4.49
CA SER A 507 23.23 18.21 -3.43
C SER A 507 22.98 19.38 -2.50
N CYS A 508 21.76 19.43 -1.96
CA CYS A 508 21.43 20.32 -0.84
C CYS A 508 20.73 19.52 0.27
N HIS A 509 19.85 20.13 1.05
CA HIS A 509 19.08 19.39 2.06
C HIS A 509 17.92 18.60 1.45
N SER A 510 17.12 19.21 0.53
CA SER A 510 15.83 18.66 0.10
C SER A 510 15.49 18.89 -1.40
N GLY A 511 16.47 19.29 -2.25
CA GLY A 511 16.32 19.35 -3.70
C GLY A 511 16.25 20.77 -4.31
N LEU A 512 15.58 21.74 -3.68
CA LEU A 512 15.37 23.06 -4.31
C LEU A 512 16.68 23.85 -4.49
N ARG A 513 17.52 23.94 -3.48
CA ARG A 513 18.81 24.68 -3.55
C ARG A 513 19.78 24.04 -4.53
N SER A 514 19.81 22.71 -4.59
CA SER A 514 20.65 21.98 -5.54
C SER A 514 20.16 22.18 -6.98
N TYR A 515 18.85 22.24 -7.24
CA TYR A 515 18.32 22.63 -8.55
C TYR A 515 18.75 24.06 -8.93
N LEU A 516 18.68 25.02 -8.01
CA LEU A 516 19.17 26.38 -8.28
C LEU A 516 20.69 26.39 -8.58
N ALA A 517 21.48 25.60 -7.85
CA ALA A 517 22.90 25.45 -8.11
C ALA A 517 23.18 24.81 -9.48
N GLU A 518 22.42 23.77 -9.85
CA GLU A 518 22.47 23.15 -11.17
C GLU A 518 22.23 24.18 -12.27
N ARG A 519 21.20 25.04 -12.12
CA ARG A 519 20.90 26.08 -13.12
C ARG A 519 22.01 27.13 -13.23
N ILE A 520 22.61 27.56 -12.11
CA ILE A 520 23.76 28.47 -12.09
C ILE A 520 24.93 27.84 -12.84
N LEU A 521 25.28 26.62 -12.52
CA LEU A 521 26.44 25.92 -13.09
C LEU A 521 26.25 25.62 -14.59
N LYS A 522 25.09 25.07 -15.01
CA LYS A 522 24.80 24.83 -16.43
C LYS A 522 24.88 26.08 -17.28
N GLN A 523 24.33 27.20 -16.79
CA GLN A 523 24.40 28.50 -17.49
C GLN A 523 25.79 29.11 -17.50
N SER A 524 26.68 28.67 -16.59
CA SER A 524 28.09 29.06 -16.55
C SER A 524 29.03 28.10 -17.30
N GLY A 525 28.47 27.11 -18.01
CA GLY A 525 29.22 26.19 -18.87
C GLY A 525 29.78 24.95 -18.16
N TYR A 526 29.33 24.64 -16.95
CA TYR A 526 29.73 23.42 -16.22
C TYR A 526 28.82 22.23 -16.54
N HIS A 527 29.39 21.04 -16.51
CA HIS A 527 28.65 19.77 -16.59
C HIS A 527 28.18 19.37 -15.19
N VAL A 528 26.86 19.35 -15.01
CA VAL A 528 26.30 19.12 -13.67
C VAL A 528 24.98 18.38 -13.73
N LYS A 529 24.77 17.49 -12.74
CA LYS A 529 23.50 16.81 -12.47
C LYS A 529 23.07 17.09 -11.01
N ASN A 530 21.80 16.92 -10.74
CA ASN A 530 21.20 17.11 -9.41
C ASN A 530 20.98 15.77 -8.72
N LEU A 531 21.44 15.60 -7.48
CA LEU A 531 21.09 14.44 -6.66
C LEU A 531 19.62 14.56 -6.26
N ASP A 532 18.77 13.67 -6.81
CA ASP A 532 17.35 13.65 -6.53
C ASP A 532 17.07 13.25 -5.07
N GLY A 533 16.08 13.89 -4.44
CA GLY A 533 15.81 13.74 -2.99
C GLY A 533 16.88 14.31 -2.07
N ALA A 534 18.07 14.65 -2.61
CA ALA A 534 19.17 15.32 -1.94
C ALA A 534 19.64 14.63 -0.63
N PHE A 535 20.23 15.39 0.31
CA PHE A 535 20.81 14.85 1.54
C PHE A 535 19.77 14.17 2.45
N SER A 536 18.57 14.71 2.59
CA SER A 536 17.56 14.18 3.52
C SER A 536 17.08 12.77 3.13
N LEU A 537 16.91 12.52 1.83
CA LEU A 537 16.61 11.18 1.32
C LEU A 537 17.82 10.26 1.54
N TYR A 538 19.01 10.68 1.08
CA TYR A 538 20.23 9.89 1.17
C TYR A 538 20.56 9.50 2.61
N GLN A 539 20.43 10.45 3.54
CA GLN A 539 20.61 10.21 4.98
C GLN A 539 19.66 9.17 5.56
N THR A 540 18.49 9.05 4.99
CA THR A 540 17.49 8.07 5.45
C THR A 540 17.81 6.68 4.92
N VAL A 541 18.27 6.58 3.67
CA VAL A 541 18.50 5.30 2.98
C VAL A 541 19.92 4.75 3.22
N ARG A 542 20.93 5.63 3.28
CA ARG A 542 22.36 5.27 3.40
C ARG A 542 23.07 6.03 4.55
N PRO A 543 22.54 5.98 5.78
CA PRO A 543 23.13 6.73 6.90
C PRO A 543 24.59 6.33 7.20
N GLU A 544 24.99 5.09 6.92
CA GLU A 544 26.33 4.54 7.12
C GLU A 544 27.37 5.12 6.16
N GLU A 545 26.97 5.69 5.05
CA GLU A 545 27.86 6.34 4.08
C GLU A 545 28.14 7.81 4.40
N LEU A 546 27.54 8.34 5.46
CA LEU A 546 27.67 9.72 5.89
C LEU A 546 28.61 9.88 7.09
N ILE A 547 29.09 11.09 7.32
CA ILE A 547 29.84 11.49 8.50
C ILE A 547 28.96 12.34 9.40
N TYR A 548 28.93 12.02 10.68
CA TYR A 548 28.21 12.76 11.71
C TYR A 548 29.26 13.35 12.70
N PRO A 549 29.69 14.59 12.51
CA PRO A 549 30.81 15.17 13.30
C PRO A 549 30.56 15.20 14.80
N ASN A 550 29.30 15.22 15.23
CA ASN A 550 28.87 15.34 16.63
C ASN A 550 28.32 14.05 17.24
N LYS A 551 28.50 12.89 16.59
CA LYS A 551 28.13 11.56 17.11
C LYS A 551 29.35 10.76 17.56
#